data_8525a6a36e3e9b5a5a692d132f352007
#
_entry.id   8525a6a36e3e9b5a5a692d132f352007
#
_cell.length_a   1.000
_cell.length_b   1.000
_cell.length_c   1.000
_cell.angle_alpha   90.00
_cell.angle_beta   90.00
_cell.angle_gamma   90.00
#
_symmetry.space_group_name_H-M   'P 1'
#
loop_
_entity.id
_entity.type
_entity.pdbx_description
1 polymer ?
#
loop_
_entity_poly.entity_id
_entity_poly.type
_entity_poly.pdbx_seq_one_letter_code
_entity_poly.pdbx_strand_id
1 'polypeptide(L)'
;LVGSEMCIRDRIPVCKLSNKMVLAIAVFLMLQPMEWGKFMYALMHPEYVASKEQWLGHCMRIYPYMEGASFWEMVKSNLWDGQLYSLLWAWSYGRFFQTSALFMLGMLLGRKGLFVDPEKHRTFWTRTFVIGVVCFIPLYYLSLSLPGLLERTEELRPMSTIVSSLRNFSFMCVLVSSFIFLWQWKAPQKVLHGLVPYGKMSLTNYLTQSMVGSFIYFGYGLSLYDDLGTTASFAVGILLFILQLGFCHWWLAHHKQGPFEGVWRKATW
;
A
#
# COMPACT_ATOMS: atom_id res chain seq x y z
N LEU A 1 13.26 0.48 20.08
CA LEU A 1 12.78 0.09 18.73
C LEU A 1 13.89 -0.37 17.79
N VAL A 2 15.11 0.22 17.88
CA VAL A 2 16.25 -0.13 17.01
C VAL A 2 16.75 -1.56 17.23
N GLY A 3 16.68 -2.10 18.45
CA GLY A 3 17.14 -3.44 18.77
C GLY A 3 16.26 -4.59 18.27
N SER A 4 14.93 -4.37 18.16
CA SER A 4 13.99 -5.40 17.70
C SER A 4 14.01 -5.59 16.20
N GLU A 5 14.21 -4.50 15.47
CA GLU A 5 14.31 -4.53 14.01
C GLU A 5 15.56 -5.24 13.51
N MET A 6 16.65 -5.21 14.29
CA MET A 6 17.89 -5.93 13.94
C MET A 6 17.70 -7.44 13.91
N CYS A 7 16.91 -8.03 14.81
CA CYS A 7 16.70 -9.49 14.85
C CYS A 7 15.84 -10.01 13.70
N ILE A 8 14.87 -9.22 13.21
CA ILE A 8 14.08 -9.57 12.02
C ILE A 8 14.93 -9.38 10.75
N ARG A 9 15.72 -8.32 10.72
CA ARG A 9 16.59 -7.96 9.59
C ARG A 9 17.61 -9.06 9.26
N ASP A 10 18.18 -9.70 10.24
CA ASP A 10 19.21 -10.73 10.03
C ASP A 10 18.68 -12.05 9.46
N ARG A 11 17.36 -12.25 9.52
CA ARG A 11 16.68 -13.43 8.97
C ARG A 11 16.24 -13.28 7.52
N ILE A 12 16.21 -12.06 6.98
CA ILE A 12 15.83 -11.80 5.59
C ILE A 12 17.09 -11.83 4.71
N PRO A 13 17.20 -12.75 3.74
CA PRO A 13 18.40 -12.90 2.90
C PRO A 13 18.85 -11.59 2.23
N VAL A 14 17.88 -10.74 1.86
CA VAL A 14 18.13 -9.45 1.20
C VAL A 14 18.89 -8.47 2.08
N CYS A 15 18.79 -8.59 3.43
CA CYS A 15 19.50 -7.71 4.35
C CYS A 15 21.02 -7.91 4.33
N LYS A 16 21.50 -9.05 3.88
CA LYS A 16 22.93 -9.35 3.75
C LYS A 16 23.54 -8.85 2.44
N LEU A 17 22.70 -8.48 1.47
CA LEU A 17 23.15 -8.02 0.16
C LEU A 17 23.75 -6.59 0.23
N SER A 18 24.67 -6.31 -0.70
CA SER A 18 25.22 -4.97 -0.87
C SER A 18 24.14 -3.98 -1.31
N ASN A 19 24.30 -2.71 -0.95
CA ASN A 19 23.32 -1.68 -1.32
C ASN A 19 23.10 -1.57 -2.84
N LYS A 20 24.15 -1.83 -3.64
CA LYS A 20 24.05 -1.82 -5.10
C LYS A 20 23.19 -2.98 -5.61
N MET A 21 23.36 -4.18 -5.06
CA MET A 21 22.53 -5.35 -5.43
C MET A 21 21.07 -5.15 -5.04
N VAL A 22 20.82 -4.66 -3.81
CA VAL A 22 19.45 -4.38 -3.36
C VAL A 22 18.78 -3.36 -4.26
N LEU A 23 19.50 -2.29 -4.65
CA LEU A 23 18.98 -1.29 -5.58
C LEU A 23 18.67 -1.89 -6.96
N ALA A 24 19.59 -2.70 -7.50
CA ALA A 24 19.40 -3.33 -8.80
C ALA A 24 18.17 -4.26 -8.82
N ILE A 25 18.01 -5.09 -7.77
CA ILE A 25 16.84 -5.97 -7.62
C ILE A 25 15.57 -5.13 -7.46
N ALA A 26 15.58 -4.08 -6.65
CA ALA A 26 14.41 -3.21 -6.46
C ALA A 26 13.99 -2.53 -7.77
N VAL A 27 14.92 -2.02 -8.56
CA VAL A 27 14.65 -1.43 -9.88
C VAL A 27 14.09 -2.48 -10.83
N PHE A 28 14.70 -3.67 -10.89
CA PHE A 28 14.23 -4.76 -11.74
C PHE A 28 12.79 -5.16 -11.40
N LEU A 29 12.47 -5.33 -10.12
CA LEU A 29 11.10 -5.66 -9.67
C LEU A 29 10.12 -4.52 -9.95
N MET A 30 10.54 -3.26 -9.80
CA MET A 30 9.70 -2.09 -10.08
C MET A 30 9.32 -2.00 -11.56
N LEU A 31 10.18 -2.46 -12.47
CA LEU A 31 9.90 -2.53 -13.90
C LEU A 31 8.86 -3.59 -14.28
N GLN A 32 8.36 -4.41 -13.33
CA GLN A 32 7.31 -5.39 -13.59
C GLN A 32 7.68 -6.41 -14.70
N PRO A 33 8.76 -7.18 -14.54
CA PRO A 33 9.29 -8.03 -15.62
C PRO A 33 8.28 -9.06 -16.13
N MET A 34 7.39 -9.56 -15.27
CA MET A 34 6.35 -10.49 -15.63
C MET A 34 5.29 -9.86 -16.56
N GLU A 35 4.93 -8.62 -16.31
CA GLU A 35 3.96 -7.91 -17.14
C GLU A 35 4.55 -7.57 -18.52
N TRP A 36 5.83 -7.25 -18.57
CA TRP A 36 6.55 -7.15 -19.86
C TRP A 36 6.52 -8.46 -20.64
N GLY A 37 6.74 -9.59 -19.95
CA GLY A 37 6.63 -10.93 -20.59
C GLY A 37 5.23 -11.18 -21.16
N LYS A 38 4.17 -10.87 -20.41
CA LYS A 38 2.79 -11.01 -20.89
C LYS A 38 2.50 -10.11 -22.09
N PHE A 39 2.97 -8.85 -22.03
CA PHE A 39 2.79 -7.89 -23.13
C PHE A 39 3.48 -8.37 -24.41
N MET A 40 4.76 -8.79 -24.32
CA MET A 40 5.51 -9.31 -25.46
C MET A 40 4.88 -10.57 -26.05
N TYR A 41 4.37 -11.45 -25.17
CA TYR A 41 3.67 -12.66 -25.61
C TYR A 41 2.37 -12.33 -26.38
N ALA A 42 1.59 -11.36 -25.90
CA ALA A 42 0.37 -10.91 -26.54
C ALA A 42 0.64 -10.27 -27.92
N LEU A 43 1.75 -9.54 -28.05
CA LEU A 43 2.18 -8.97 -29.35
C LEU A 43 2.61 -10.05 -30.36
N MET A 44 3.29 -11.12 -29.90
CA MET A 44 3.75 -12.20 -30.76
C MET A 44 2.65 -13.17 -31.20
N HIS A 45 1.56 -13.24 -30.41
CA HIS A 45 0.43 -14.15 -30.65
C HIS A 45 -0.89 -13.36 -30.75
N PRO A 46 -1.22 -12.79 -31.91
CA PRO A 46 -2.43 -12.02 -32.11
C PRO A 46 -3.73 -12.81 -31.86
N GLU A 47 -3.68 -14.12 -32.00
CA GLU A 47 -4.77 -15.07 -31.73
C GLU A 47 -4.99 -15.37 -30.23
N TYR A 48 -4.02 -14.95 -29.38
CA TYR A 48 -4.09 -15.21 -27.95
C TYR A 48 -5.22 -14.39 -27.30
N VAL A 49 -6.12 -15.08 -26.62
CA VAL A 49 -7.17 -14.48 -25.78
C VAL A 49 -6.89 -14.85 -24.33
N ALA A 50 -6.71 -13.85 -23.48
CA ALA A 50 -6.46 -14.08 -22.07
C ALA A 50 -7.65 -14.76 -21.39
N SER A 51 -7.41 -15.78 -20.59
CA SER A 51 -8.45 -16.38 -19.75
C SER A 51 -9.03 -15.35 -18.78
N LYS A 52 -10.31 -15.55 -18.41
CA LYS A 52 -10.95 -14.71 -17.38
C LYS A 52 -10.11 -14.74 -16.11
N GLU A 53 -9.99 -13.58 -15.46
CA GLU A 53 -9.18 -13.47 -14.25
C GLU A 53 -9.74 -14.35 -13.13
N GLN A 54 -8.92 -15.25 -12.61
CA GLN A 54 -9.31 -16.23 -11.60
C GLN A 54 -9.80 -15.58 -10.30
N TRP A 55 -9.22 -14.41 -9.94
CA TRP A 55 -9.62 -13.68 -8.73
C TRP A 55 -11.09 -13.24 -8.78
N LEU A 56 -11.66 -12.99 -9.98
CA LEU A 56 -13.04 -12.57 -10.13
C LEU A 56 -14.01 -13.65 -9.65
N GLY A 57 -13.71 -14.94 -9.91
CA GLY A 57 -14.52 -16.06 -9.42
C GLY A 57 -14.55 -16.16 -7.90
N HIS A 58 -13.44 -15.87 -7.22
CA HIS A 58 -13.39 -15.80 -5.75
C HIS A 58 -14.13 -14.56 -5.22
N CYS A 59 -14.00 -13.41 -5.86
CA CYS A 59 -14.72 -12.20 -5.52
C CYS A 59 -16.25 -12.44 -5.54
N MET A 60 -16.77 -13.02 -6.61
CA MET A 60 -18.21 -13.31 -6.76
C MET A 60 -18.73 -14.32 -5.71
N ARG A 61 -17.87 -15.20 -5.19
CA ARG A 61 -18.24 -16.12 -4.09
C ARG A 61 -18.31 -15.45 -2.73
N ILE A 62 -17.50 -14.41 -2.51
CA ILE A 62 -17.48 -13.69 -1.22
C ILE A 62 -18.68 -12.75 -1.09
N TYR A 63 -19.16 -12.20 -2.18
CA TYR A 63 -20.18 -11.17 -2.21
C TYR A 63 -21.44 -11.52 -1.40
N PRO A 64 -22.07 -12.71 -1.57
CA PRO A 64 -23.25 -13.10 -0.79
C PRO A 64 -22.99 -13.17 0.72
N TYR A 65 -21.76 -13.48 1.14
CA TYR A 65 -21.40 -13.53 2.57
C TYR A 65 -21.15 -12.13 3.16
N MET A 66 -20.77 -11.15 2.32
CA MET A 66 -20.66 -9.76 2.77
C MET A 66 -22.03 -9.14 3.02
N GLU A 67 -23.06 -9.54 2.26
CA GLU A 67 -24.45 -9.11 2.43
C GLU A 67 -25.17 -9.91 3.52
N GLY A 68 -24.70 -11.13 3.80
CA GLY A 68 -25.32 -12.04 4.78
C GLY A 68 -25.18 -11.56 6.22
N ALA A 69 -26.19 -11.88 7.05
CA ALA A 69 -26.25 -11.48 8.45
C ALA A 69 -25.37 -12.33 9.41
N SER A 70 -24.66 -13.33 8.89
CA SER A 70 -23.86 -14.25 9.71
C SER A 70 -22.37 -13.88 9.72
N PHE A 71 -21.89 -13.41 10.87
CA PHE A 71 -20.47 -13.13 11.10
C PHE A 71 -19.58 -14.35 10.87
N TRP A 72 -19.97 -15.55 11.33
CA TRP A 72 -19.14 -16.74 11.21
C TRP A 72 -19.04 -17.26 9.77
N GLU A 73 -20.09 -17.14 8.98
CA GLU A 73 -20.05 -17.48 7.55
C GLU A 73 -19.15 -16.52 6.79
N MET A 74 -19.24 -15.23 7.08
CA MET A 74 -18.33 -14.22 6.52
C MET A 74 -16.86 -14.52 6.89
N VAL A 75 -16.56 -14.87 8.15
CA VAL A 75 -15.20 -15.23 8.56
C VAL A 75 -14.71 -16.48 7.82
N LYS A 76 -15.52 -17.53 7.71
CA LYS A 76 -15.14 -18.75 6.97
C LYS A 76 -14.87 -18.47 5.49
N SER A 77 -15.75 -17.72 4.84
CA SER A 77 -15.59 -17.34 3.43
C SER A 77 -14.33 -16.50 3.24
N ASN A 78 -14.06 -15.56 4.13
CA ASN A 78 -12.89 -14.70 4.05
C ASN A 78 -11.56 -15.44 4.29
N LEU A 79 -11.55 -16.46 5.13
CA LEU A 79 -10.36 -17.28 5.39
C LEU A 79 -9.89 -18.07 4.16
N TRP A 80 -10.79 -18.43 3.25
CA TRP A 80 -10.44 -19.19 2.04
C TRP A 80 -10.57 -18.32 0.78
N ASP A 81 -11.79 -18.01 0.36
CA ASP A 81 -12.03 -17.25 -0.86
C ASP A 81 -11.50 -15.82 -0.77
N GLY A 82 -11.60 -15.15 0.39
CA GLY A 82 -11.07 -13.81 0.61
C GLY A 82 -9.56 -13.75 0.52
N GLN A 83 -8.84 -14.72 1.09
CA GLN A 83 -7.39 -14.79 0.97
C GLN A 83 -6.95 -15.09 -0.45
N LEU A 84 -7.59 -16.07 -1.11
CA LEU A 84 -7.30 -16.39 -2.51
C LEU A 84 -7.60 -15.23 -3.44
N TYR A 85 -8.74 -14.54 -3.26
CA TYR A 85 -9.06 -13.32 -3.98
C TYR A 85 -7.95 -12.28 -3.85
N SER A 86 -7.53 -11.96 -2.62
CA SER A 86 -6.50 -10.96 -2.35
C SER A 86 -5.15 -11.32 -2.97
N LEU A 87 -4.74 -12.59 -2.85
CA LEU A 87 -3.48 -13.08 -3.41
C LEU A 87 -3.49 -13.06 -4.94
N LEU A 88 -4.53 -13.61 -5.57
CA LEU A 88 -4.65 -13.66 -7.03
C LEU A 88 -4.80 -12.24 -7.63
N TRP A 89 -5.56 -11.38 -6.97
CA TRP A 89 -5.66 -9.97 -7.36
C TRP A 89 -4.31 -9.26 -7.29
N ALA A 90 -3.59 -9.42 -6.17
CA ALA A 90 -2.28 -8.82 -6.00
C ALA A 90 -1.26 -9.35 -7.02
N TRP A 91 -1.38 -10.63 -7.41
CA TRP A 91 -0.59 -11.23 -8.48
C TRP A 91 -0.94 -10.64 -9.84
N SER A 92 -2.22 -10.57 -10.18
CA SER A 92 -2.71 -10.06 -11.47
C SER A 92 -2.36 -8.59 -11.73
N TYR A 93 -2.27 -7.80 -10.67
CA TYR A 93 -1.91 -6.37 -10.75
C TYR A 93 -0.44 -6.08 -10.40
N GLY A 94 0.43 -7.08 -10.41
CA GLY A 94 1.87 -6.91 -10.17
C GLY A 94 2.24 -6.35 -8.80
N ARG A 95 1.32 -6.41 -7.81
CA ARG A 95 1.50 -5.82 -6.47
C ARG A 95 2.62 -6.49 -5.69
N PHE A 96 2.85 -7.79 -5.89
CA PHE A 96 3.96 -8.49 -5.24
C PHE A 96 5.31 -7.89 -5.61
N PHE A 97 5.53 -7.64 -6.89
CA PHE A 97 6.77 -7.02 -7.39
C PHE A 97 6.92 -5.60 -6.90
N GLN A 98 5.86 -4.80 -7.00
CA GLN A 98 5.86 -3.41 -6.57
C GLN A 98 6.11 -3.28 -5.07
N THR A 99 5.40 -4.05 -4.23
CA THR A 99 5.52 -4.00 -2.78
C THR A 99 6.92 -4.44 -2.33
N SER A 100 7.45 -5.54 -2.90
CA SER A 100 8.80 -6.01 -2.60
C SER A 100 9.86 -4.98 -2.97
N ALA A 101 9.74 -4.32 -4.13
CA ALA A 101 10.62 -3.24 -4.54
C ALA A 101 10.58 -2.06 -3.57
N LEU A 102 9.38 -1.64 -3.13
CA LEU A 102 9.21 -0.55 -2.17
C LEU A 102 9.83 -0.86 -0.81
N PHE A 103 9.67 -2.09 -0.30
CA PHE A 103 10.34 -2.52 0.93
C PHE A 103 11.86 -2.46 0.81
N MET A 104 12.43 -2.93 -0.30
CA MET A 104 13.87 -2.85 -0.54
C MET A 104 14.37 -1.41 -0.62
N LEU A 105 13.64 -0.52 -1.30
CA LEU A 105 13.97 0.91 -1.37
C LEU A 105 13.87 1.55 0.02
N GLY A 106 12.81 1.26 0.79
CA GLY A 106 12.66 1.73 2.17
C GLY A 106 13.83 1.29 3.06
N MET A 107 14.26 0.03 2.94
CA MET A 107 15.44 -0.48 3.65
C MET A 107 16.71 0.29 3.26
N LEU A 108 16.93 0.60 1.98
CA LEU A 108 18.08 1.38 1.53
C LEU A 108 18.07 2.81 2.08
N LEU A 109 16.90 3.45 2.10
CA LEU A 109 16.74 4.80 2.67
C LEU A 109 17.05 4.78 4.17
N GLY A 110 16.58 3.73 4.89
CA GLY A 110 16.89 3.50 6.30
C GLY A 110 18.37 3.26 6.56
N ARG A 111 19.04 2.41 5.76
CA ARG A 111 20.49 2.17 5.87
C ARG A 111 21.32 3.43 5.69
N LYS A 112 20.89 4.35 4.81
CA LYS A 112 21.56 5.62 4.56
C LYS A 112 21.19 6.72 5.55
N GLY A 113 20.24 6.46 6.47
CA GLY A 113 19.80 7.43 7.45
C GLY A 113 19.12 8.67 6.87
N LEU A 114 18.55 8.59 5.65
CA LEU A 114 18.03 9.75 4.90
C LEU A 114 16.84 10.44 5.58
N PHE A 115 16.15 9.72 6.48
CA PHE A 115 15.04 10.27 7.27
C PHE A 115 15.49 10.81 8.63
N VAL A 116 16.70 10.46 9.12
CA VAL A 116 17.18 10.88 10.44
C VAL A 116 17.57 12.35 10.42
N ASP A 117 18.33 12.77 9.39
CA ASP A 117 18.78 14.16 9.20
C ASP A 117 18.30 14.70 7.84
N PRO A 118 17.01 15.05 7.68
CA PRO A 118 16.46 15.48 6.40
C PRO A 118 17.11 16.75 5.85
N GLU A 119 17.55 17.65 6.72
CA GLU A 119 18.24 18.91 6.34
C GLU A 119 19.58 18.64 5.67
N LYS A 120 20.37 17.72 6.21
CA LYS A 120 21.65 17.28 5.63
C LYS A 120 21.44 16.65 4.24
N HIS A 121 20.31 16.00 4.03
CA HIS A 121 19.98 15.31 2.78
C HIS A 121 19.00 16.10 1.90
N ARG A 122 18.88 17.42 2.09
CA ARG A 122 17.94 18.28 1.36
C ARG A 122 18.11 18.17 -0.15
N THR A 123 19.34 18.14 -0.64
CA THR A 123 19.62 17.99 -2.09
C THR A 123 19.08 16.68 -2.66
N PHE A 124 19.20 15.59 -1.90
CA PHE A 124 18.63 14.30 -2.31
C PHE A 124 17.11 14.39 -2.43
N TRP A 125 16.43 14.94 -1.41
CA TRP A 125 14.97 15.06 -1.41
C TRP A 125 14.46 16.02 -2.47
N THR A 126 15.16 17.12 -2.74
CA THR A 126 14.83 18.03 -3.84
C THR A 126 14.95 17.35 -5.20
N ARG A 127 16.01 16.59 -5.42
CA ARG A 127 16.16 15.82 -6.68
C ARG A 127 15.06 14.76 -6.80
N THR A 128 14.75 14.05 -5.72
CA THR A 128 13.67 13.03 -5.69
C THR A 128 12.33 13.67 -6.03
N PHE A 129 12.03 14.83 -5.46
CA PHE A 129 10.81 15.59 -5.76
C PHE A 129 10.73 15.99 -7.23
N VAL A 130 11.77 16.63 -7.75
CA VAL A 130 11.81 17.11 -9.14
C VAL A 130 11.69 15.94 -10.13
N ILE A 131 12.48 14.87 -9.93
CA ILE A 131 12.41 13.67 -10.77
C ILE A 131 11.02 13.04 -10.67
N GLY A 132 10.46 12.97 -9.45
CA GLY A 132 9.11 12.45 -9.23
C GLY A 132 8.06 13.21 -10.03
N VAL A 133 8.07 14.55 -10.00
CA VAL A 133 7.14 15.40 -10.77
C VAL A 133 7.33 15.23 -12.27
N VAL A 134 8.60 15.29 -12.75
CA VAL A 134 8.94 15.17 -14.17
C VAL A 134 8.53 13.81 -14.73
N CYS A 135 8.66 12.73 -13.94
CA CYS A 135 8.23 11.39 -14.37
C CYS A 135 6.70 11.21 -14.23
N PHE A 136 6.09 11.78 -13.19
CA PHE A 136 4.66 11.60 -12.94
C PHE A 136 3.79 12.17 -14.05
N ILE A 137 4.09 13.39 -14.51
CA ILE A 137 3.26 14.08 -15.51
C ILE A 137 3.12 13.26 -16.80
N PRO A 138 4.20 12.86 -17.49
CA PRO A 138 4.06 12.08 -18.73
C PRO A 138 3.46 10.69 -18.48
N LEU A 139 3.77 10.02 -17.36
CA LEU A 139 3.17 8.73 -17.02
C LEU A 139 1.68 8.85 -16.75
N TYR A 140 1.23 9.95 -16.16
CA TYR A 140 -0.19 10.22 -15.94
C TYR A 140 -0.93 10.37 -17.27
N TYR A 141 -0.45 11.22 -18.18
CA TYR A 141 -1.04 11.38 -19.52
C TYR A 141 -0.97 10.08 -20.32
N LEU A 142 0.13 9.35 -20.28
CA LEU A 142 0.26 8.05 -20.92
C LEU A 142 -0.81 7.08 -20.38
N SER A 143 -1.04 7.03 -19.06
CA SER A 143 -2.05 6.14 -18.46
C SER A 143 -3.47 6.46 -18.93
N LEU A 144 -3.77 7.72 -19.26
CA LEU A 144 -5.06 8.14 -19.81
C LEU A 144 -5.20 7.79 -21.29
N SER A 145 -4.10 7.85 -22.04
CA SER A 145 -4.07 7.61 -23.49
C SER A 145 -4.01 6.13 -23.86
N LEU A 146 -3.57 5.25 -22.94
CA LEU A 146 -3.39 3.82 -23.21
C LEU A 146 -4.61 3.12 -23.80
N PRO A 147 -5.88 3.35 -23.29
CA PRO A 147 -7.04 2.70 -23.86
C PRO A 147 -7.34 3.09 -25.32
N GLY A 148 -6.85 4.26 -25.75
CA GLY A 148 -6.95 4.71 -27.15
C GLY A 148 -5.79 4.26 -28.03
N LEU A 149 -4.68 3.84 -27.44
CA LEU A 149 -3.49 3.36 -28.16
C LEU A 149 -3.48 1.84 -28.34
N LEU A 150 -4.04 1.12 -27.40
CA LEU A 150 -4.07 -0.35 -27.37
C LEU A 150 -5.53 -0.79 -27.30
N GLU A 151 -6.05 -1.33 -28.42
CA GLU A 151 -7.44 -1.79 -28.49
C GLU A 151 -7.63 -3.17 -27.87
N ARG A 152 -6.58 -4.02 -27.91
CA ARG A 152 -6.65 -5.37 -27.38
C ARG A 152 -6.43 -5.40 -25.87
N THR A 153 -7.35 -6.03 -25.16
CA THR A 153 -7.30 -6.17 -23.70
C THR A 153 -6.03 -6.88 -23.23
N GLU A 154 -5.55 -7.85 -23.99
CA GLU A 154 -4.36 -8.66 -23.72
C GLU A 154 -3.07 -7.85 -23.72
N GLU A 155 -3.02 -6.76 -24.46
CA GLU A 155 -1.90 -5.81 -24.53
C GLU A 155 -2.11 -4.67 -23.54
N LEU A 156 -3.32 -4.17 -23.45
CA LEU A 156 -3.69 -3.03 -22.60
C LEU A 156 -3.47 -3.32 -21.11
N ARG A 157 -3.88 -4.49 -20.62
CA ARG A 157 -3.80 -4.84 -19.18
C ARG A 157 -2.34 -4.86 -18.67
N PRO A 158 -1.41 -5.62 -19.26
CA PRO A 158 -0.02 -5.61 -18.79
C PRO A 158 0.61 -4.23 -18.87
N MET A 159 0.42 -3.53 -19.98
CA MET A 159 0.96 -2.17 -20.17
C MET A 159 0.37 -1.19 -19.15
N SER A 160 -0.94 -1.26 -18.89
CA SER A 160 -1.60 -0.44 -17.87
C SER A 160 -1.03 -0.72 -16.47
N THR A 161 -0.72 -1.97 -16.13
CA THR A 161 -0.11 -2.36 -14.86
C THR A 161 1.30 -1.78 -14.72
N ILE A 162 2.13 -1.87 -15.77
CA ILE A 162 3.47 -1.30 -15.79
C ILE A 162 3.43 0.22 -15.59
N VAL A 163 2.66 0.91 -16.43
CA VAL A 163 2.55 2.38 -16.38
C VAL A 163 1.97 2.84 -15.05
N SER A 164 0.94 2.17 -14.53
CA SER A 164 0.36 2.50 -13.23
C SER A 164 1.33 2.29 -12.07
N SER A 165 2.15 1.24 -12.10
CA SER A 165 3.17 1.00 -11.08
C SER A 165 4.21 2.11 -11.05
N LEU A 166 4.72 2.52 -12.21
CA LEU A 166 5.70 3.61 -12.35
C LEU A 166 5.11 4.97 -11.98
N ARG A 167 3.88 5.26 -12.43
CA ARG A 167 3.15 6.47 -12.10
C ARG A 167 2.93 6.59 -10.59
N ASN A 168 2.45 5.53 -9.95
CA ASN A 168 2.19 5.51 -8.51
C ASN A 168 3.49 5.64 -7.71
N PHE A 169 4.58 5.03 -8.17
CA PHE A 169 5.90 5.20 -7.57
C PHE A 169 6.40 6.65 -7.67
N SER A 170 6.29 7.26 -8.85
CA SER A 170 6.67 8.67 -9.07
C SER A 170 5.85 9.60 -8.16
N PHE A 171 4.54 9.37 -8.06
CA PHE A 171 3.66 10.14 -7.17
C PHE A 171 4.02 9.94 -5.69
N MET A 172 4.35 8.72 -5.28
CA MET A 172 4.83 8.45 -3.92
C MET A 172 6.12 9.22 -3.62
N CYS A 173 7.06 9.30 -4.55
CA CYS A 173 8.28 10.09 -4.39
C CYS A 173 7.96 11.59 -4.17
N VAL A 174 6.99 12.13 -4.91
CA VAL A 174 6.52 13.50 -4.73
C VAL A 174 5.90 13.69 -3.34
N LEU A 175 5.00 12.80 -2.92
CA LEU A 175 4.34 12.89 -1.61
C LEU A 175 5.32 12.80 -0.45
N VAL A 176 6.24 11.83 -0.48
CA VAL A 176 7.24 11.64 0.58
C VAL A 176 8.17 12.85 0.68
N SER A 177 8.66 13.36 -0.46
CA SER A 177 9.52 14.52 -0.47
C SER A 177 8.79 15.79 0.01
N SER A 178 7.53 15.98 -0.40
CA SER A 178 6.68 17.08 0.06
C SER A 178 6.47 17.03 1.57
N PHE A 179 6.18 15.84 2.10
CA PHE A 179 6.01 15.65 3.55
C PHE A 179 7.30 16.00 4.32
N ILE A 180 8.46 15.59 3.81
CA ILE A 180 9.76 15.93 4.41
C ILE A 180 10.01 17.43 4.40
N PHE A 181 9.68 18.14 3.33
CA PHE A 181 9.80 19.59 3.28
C PHE A 181 8.82 20.27 4.26
N LEU A 182 7.57 19.82 4.31
CA LEU A 182 6.58 20.32 5.27
C LEU A 182 7.04 20.10 6.72
N TRP A 183 7.67 18.97 7.01
CA TRP A 183 8.18 18.66 8.34
C TRP A 183 9.31 19.61 8.78
N GLN A 184 10.09 20.16 7.86
CA GLN A 184 11.16 21.12 8.15
C GLN A 184 10.62 22.53 8.52
N TRP A 185 9.36 22.83 8.21
CA TRP A 185 8.75 24.12 8.54
C TRP A 185 8.09 24.06 9.93
N LYS A 186 8.37 25.05 10.78
CA LYS A 186 7.88 25.08 12.18
C LYS A 186 6.35 25.05 12.30
N ALA A 187 5.63 25.77 11.41
CA ALA A 187 4.17 25.84 11.49
C ALA A 187 3.49 24.50 11.12
N PRO A 188 3.75 23.86 9.96
CA PRO A 188 3.23 22.53 9.67
C PRO A 188 3.70 21.46 10.65
N GLN A 189 4.97 21.53 11.12
CA GLN A 189 5.52 20.58 12.09
C GLN A 189 4.69 20.53 13.38
N LYS A 190 4.23 21.67 13.89
CA LYS A 190 3.39 21.72 15.09
C LYS A 190 2.07 20.97 14.91
N VAL A 191 1.44 21.10 13.74
CA VAL A 191 0.20 20.39 13.40
C VAL A 191 0.47 18.90 13.20
N LEU A 192 1.49 18.56 12.42
CA LEU A 192 1.88 17.18 12.11
C LEU A 192 2.34 16.43 13.37
N HIS A 193 2.91 17.13 14.36
CA HIS A 193 3.28 16.51 15.63
C HIS A 193 2.07 15.94 16.39
N GLY A 194 0.87 16.49 16.18
CA GLY A 194 -0.37 15.91 16.67
C GLY A 194 -0.68 14.51 16.13
N LEU A 195 -0.11 14.13 14.97
CA LEU A 195 -0.29 12.81 14.37
C LEU A 195 0.70 11.76 14.89
N VAL A 196 1.71 12.16 15.67
CA VAL A 196 2.74 11.22 16.20
C VAL A 196 2.13 10.08 17.01
N PRO A 197 1.14 10.29 17.91
CA PRO A 197 0.48 9.19 18.62
C PRO A 197 -0.21 8.20 17.68
N TYR A 198 -0.84 8.69 16.62
CA TYR A 198 -1.49 7.86 15.61
C TYR A 198 -0.47 6.94 14.89
N GLY A 199 0.70 7.47 14.51
CA GLY A 199 1.78 6.70 13.91
C GLY A 199 2.40 5.66 14.86
N LYS A 200 2.51 5.97 16.15
CA LYS A 200 3.01 5.03 17.18
C LYS A 200 2.08 3.85 17.41
N MET A 201 0.80 3.98 17.10
CA MET A 201 -0.24 2.96 17.23
C MET A 201 -0.74 2.46 15.87
N SER A 202 0.12 2.40 14.87
CA SER A 202 -0.23 2.09 13.47
C SER A 202 -0.87 0.70 13.32
N LEU A 203 -0.36 -0.33 14.02
CA LEU A 203 -0.94 -1.68 13.99
C LEU A 203 -2.34 -1.70 14.64
N THR A 204 -2.48 -1.07 15.80
CA THR A 204 -3.77 -0.93 16.47
C THR A 204 -4.78 -0.22 15.57
N ASN A 205 -4.40 0.90 14.97
CA ASN A 205 -5.29 1.68 14.10
C ASN A 205 -5.69 0.88 12.85
N TYR A 206 -4.75 0.17 12.22
CA TYR A 206 -5.02 -0.66 11.07
C TYR A 206 -6.04 -1.78 11.37
N LEU A 207 -5.83 -2.52 12.47
CA LEU A 207 -6.73 -3.60 12.87
C LEU A 207 -8.12 -3.07 13.28
N THR A 208 -8.17 -2.04 14.12
CA THR A 208 -9.45 -1.46 14.57
C THR A 208 -10.21 -0.82 13.40
N GLN A 209 -9.53 -0.16 12.47
CA GLN A 209 -10.14 0.40 11.27
C GLN A 209 -10.79 -0.68 10.41
N SER A 210 -10.11 -1.82 10.22
CA SER A 210 -10.64 -2.96 9.47
C SER A 210 -11.85 -3.58 10.17
N MET A 211 -11.78 -3.75 11.51
CA MET A 211 -12.89 -4.31 12.29
C MET A 211 -14.11 -3.38 12.29
N VAL A 212 -13.92 -2.10 12.55
CA VAL A 212 -15.02 -1.11 12.55
C VAL A 212 -15.59 -0.92 11.15
N GLY A 213 -14.73 -0.86 10.13
CA GLY A 213 -15.15 -0.76 8.74
C GLY A 213 -16.02 -1.95 8.32
N SER A 214 -15.58 -3.19 8.62
CA SER A 214 -16.40 -4.37 8.32
C SER A 214 -17.73 -4.38 9.07
N PHE A 215 -17.77 -3.93 10.33
CA PHE A 215 -19.02 -3.81 11.09
C PHE A 215 -19.97 -2.76 10.49
N ILE A 216 -19.45 -1.64 9.97
CA ILE A 216 -20.26 -0.59 9.36
C ILE A 216 -20.86 -1.05 8.03
N TYR A 217 -20.05 -1.69 7.19
CA TYR A 217 -20.45 -1.97 5.79
C TYR A 217 -21.06 -3.34 5.58
N PHE A 218 -20.68 -4.38 6.33
CA PHE A 218 -21.14 -5.75 6.09
C PHE A 218 -22.50 -6.05 6.74
N GLY A 219 -23.23 -7.00 6.17
CA GLY A 219 -24.58 -7.38 6.57
C GLY A 219 -24.73 -7.88 8.00
N TYR A 220 -23.67 -8.42 8.60
CA TYR A 220 -23.69 -8.83 10.01
C TYR A 220 -23.64 -7.64 11.00
N GLY A 221 -23.34 -6.43 10.54
CA GLY A 221 -23.28 -5.20 11.31
C GLY A 221 -24.42 -4.24 10.93
N LEU A 222 -24.03 -3.04 10.46
CA LEU A 222 -25.00 -2.01 10.06
C LEU A 222 -25.47 -2.13 8.60
N SER A 223 -24.85 -2.99 7.79
CA SER A 223 -25.23 -3.27 6.38
C SER A 223 -25.30 -2.03 5.48
N LEU A 224 -24.44 -1.05 5.70
CA LEU A 224 -24.47 0.23 4.97
C LEU A 224 -23.76 0.19 3.62
N TYR A 225 -23.43 -0.99 3.12
CA TYR A 225 -22.67 -1.19 1.89
C TYR A 225 -23.35 -0.55 0.66
N ASP A 226 -24.66 -0.77 0.47
CA ASP A 226 -25.42 -0.25 -0.67
C ASP A 226 -26.01 1.15 -0.41
N ASP A 227 -26.24 1.52 0.85
CA ASP A 227 -26.90 2.77 1.23
C ASP A 227 -25.99 3.98 1.23
N LEU A 228 -24.68 3.77 1.49
CA LEU A 228 -23.70 4.84 1.59
C LEU A 228 -23.00 5.09 0.25
N GLY A 229 -23.32 6.21 -0.40
CA GLY A 229 -22.56 6.71 -1.53
C GLY A 229 -21.13 7.10 -1.14
N THR A 230 -20.28 7.34 -2.16
CA THR A 230 -18.83 7.64 -2.00
C THR A 230 -18.57 8.80 -1.04
N THR A 231 -19.38 9.87 -1.10
CA THR A 231 -19.21 11.06 -0.25
C THR A 231 -19.49 10.76 1.23
N ALA A 232 -20.57 10.02 1.50
CA ALA A 232 -20.93 9.63 2.87
C ALA A 232 -19.88 8.65 3.46
N SER A 233 -19.40 7.68 2.67
CA SER A 233 -18.31 6.78 3.06
C SER A 233 -17.02 7.54 3.38
N PHE A 234 -16.70 8.58 2.62
CA PHE A 234 -15.55 9.45 2.91
C PHE A 234 -15.72 10.20 4.24
N ALA A 235 -16.93 10.72 4.53
CA ALA A 235 -17.23 11.36 5.81
C ALA A 235 -17.10 10.39 7.00
N VAL A 236 -17.59 9.16 6.85
CA VAL A 236 -17.38 8.07 7.85
C VAL A 236 -15.89 7.81 8.08
N GLY A 237 -15.08 7.76 7.02
CA GLY A 237 -13.63 7.60 7.11
C GLY A 237 -12.95 8.73 7.89
N ILE A 238 -13.35 9.99 7.65
CA ILE A 238 -12.85 11.16 8.41
C ILE A 238 -13.24 11.06 9.87
N LEU A 239 -14.50 10.73 10.16
CA LEU A 239 -14.99 10.59 11.53
C LEU A 239 -14.22 9.51 12.28
N LEU A 240 -14.02 8.35 11.65
CA LEU A 240 -13.23 7.24 12.22
C LEU A 240 -11.79 7.67 12.50
N PHE A 241 -11.16 8.39 11.57
CA PHE A 241 -9.81 8.92 11.75
C PHE A 241 -9.73 9.86 12.97
N ILE A 242 -10.69 10.79 13.14
CA ILE A 242 -10.73 11.70 14.28
C ILE A 242 -10.89 10.94 15.61
N LEU A 243 -11.80 9.95 15.64
CA LEU A 243 -12.02 9.13 16.83
C LEU A 243 -10.77 8.30 17.18
N GLN A 244 -10.13 7.69 16.19
CA GLN A 244 -8.88 6.96 16.39
C GLN A 244 -7.74 7.86 16.86
N LEU A 245 -7.61 9.06 16.30
CA LEU A 245 -6.61 10.03 16.73
C LEU A 245 -6.81 10.43 18.20
N GLY A 246 -8.05 10.73 18.60
CA GLY A 246 -8.41 11.02 19.98
C GLY A 246 -8.09 9.85 20.91
N PHE A 247 -8.45 8.63 20.51
CA PHE A 247 -8.12 7.40 21.24
C PHE A 247 -6.61 7.22 21.39
N CYS A 248 -5.82 7.44 20.34
CA CYS A 248 -4.37 7.32 20.38
C CYS A 248 -3.73 8.31 21.37
N HIS A 249 -4.20 9.55 21.41
CA HIS A 249 -3.74 10.55 22.37
C HIS A 249 -4.07 10.14 23.80
N TRP A 250 -5.31 9.75 24.06
CA TRP A 250 -5.76 9.30 25.38
C TRP A 250 -4.99 8.06 25.84
N TRP A 251 -4.85 7.04 24.97
CA TRP A 251 -4.19 5.79 25.32
C TRP A 251 -2.70 5.99 25.64
N LEU A 252 -1.97 6.71 24.80
CA LEU A 252 -0.53 6.93 24.98
C LEU A 252 -0.21 7.91 26.12
N ALA A 253 -1.19 8.66 26.65
CA ALA A 253 -1.04 9.40 27.89
C ALA A 253 -0.91 8.48 29.12
N HIS A 254 -1.48 7.26 29.06
CA HIS A 254 -1.50 6.30 30.16
C HIS A 254 -0.64 5.06 29.89
N HIS A 255 -0.25 4.79 28.63
CA HIS A 255 0.47 3.59 28.21
C HIS A 255 1.66 3.94 27.30
N LYS A 256 2.71 3.11 27.36
CA LYS A 256 3.94 3.34 26.55
C LYS A 256 3.81 2.93 25.08
N GLN A 257 2.86 2.07 24.75
CA GLN A 257 2.66 1.48 23.41
C GLN A 257 1.18 1.13 23.22
N GLY A 258 0.78 0.99 21.95
CA GLY A 258 -0.59 0.58 21.63
C GLY A 258 -0.90 -0.85 22.09
N PRO A 259 -2.19 -1.22 22.25
CA PRO A 259 -2.58 -2.54 22.74
C PRO A 259 -2.12 -3.68 21.83
N PHE A 260 -2.31 -3.59 20.52
CA PHE A 260 -1.87 -4.62 19.57
C PHE A 260 -0.36 -4.60 19.34
N GLU A 261 0.29 -3.45 19.40
CA GLU A 261 1.75 -3.34 19.40
C GLU A 261 2.36 -4.06 20.60
N GLY A 262 1.70 -3.96 21.77
CA GLY A 262 2.10 -4.66 22.99
C GLY A 262 1.98 -6.17 22.87
N VAL A 263 0.87 -6.67 22.31
CA VAL A 263 0.67 -8.10 22.05
C VAL A 263 1.70 -8.62 21.03
N TRP A 264 1.85 -7.92 19.93
CA TRP A 264 2.82 -8.28 18.90
C TRP A 264 4.25 -8.37 19.45
N ARG A 265 4.62 -7.40 20.25
CA ARG A 265 5.94 -7.37 20.87
C ARG A 265 6.18 -8.56 21.83
N LYS A 266 5.17 -8.93 22.63
CA LYS A 266 5.24 -10.12 23.50
C LYS A 266 5.27 -11.43 22.73
N ALA A 267 4.63 -11.49 21.57
CA ALA A 267 4.62 -12.69 20.73
C ALA A 267 5.94 -12.90 19.94
N THR A 268 6.70 -11.82 19.71
CA THR A 268 7.94 -11.86 18.94
C THR A 268 9.20 -11.93 19.80
N TRP A 269 9.11 -11.68 21.09
CA TRP A 269 10.18 -11.71 22.12
C TRP A 269 9.86 -12.73 23.20
#